data_b43c9ad8cb4137dccadf25a1ac5a556b
#
_entry.id   b43c9ad8cb4137dccadf25a1ac5a556b
#
_cell.length_a   1.000
_cell.length_b   1.000
_cell.length_c   1.000
_cell.angle_alpha   90.00
_cell.angle_beta   90.00
_cell.angle_gamma   90.00
#
_symmetry.space_group_name_H-M   'P 1'
#
loop_
_entity.id
_entity.type
_entity.pdbx_description
1 polymer ?
#
loop_
_entity_poly.entity_id
_entity_poly.type
_entity_poly.pdbx_seq_one_letter_code
_entity_poly.pdbx_strand_id
1 'polypeptide(L)'
;PNRDPRHDSHRIYGTTLKHKHLPEMVHVCGLQEKPVFVPILGDYYKGMASTIMLHNSRLPGQPTAQDIHAELTKYYEGQKLVRTAPFGGEEPVIYSSGMAGHDSLQLIVCGHEEQTIVTALFDNLGKGASGAAVQNMNLMLGFEETTGLTI
;
A
#
# COMPACT_ATOMS: atom_id res chain seq x y z
N PRO A 1 9.13 -22.33 -23.40
CA PRO A 1 10.12 -22.44 -22.37
C PRO A 1 9.45 -23.05 -21.14
N ASN A 2 10.10 -24.08 -20.58
CA ASN A 2 9.54 -24.84 -19.45
C ASN A 2 9.50 -23.97 -18.21
N ARG A 3 8.36 -23.36 -17.93
CA ARG A 3 8.08 -22.69 -16.68
C ARG A 3 7.82 -23.75 -15.59
N ASP A 4 8.39 -23.56 -14.40
CA ASP A 4 8.12 -24.42 -13.26
C ASP A 4 6.64 -24.27 -12.83
N PRO A 5 5.82 -25.35 -12.83
CA PRO A 5 4.39 -25.28 -12.48
C PRO A 5 4.14 -24.72 -11.08
N ARG A 6 5.10 -24.78 -10.16
CA ARG A 6 4.98 -24.16 -8.84
C ARG A 6 4.84 -22.65 -8.90
N HIS A 7 5.22 -22.02 -10.00
CA HIS A 7 5.04 -20.59 -10.22
C HIS A 7 3.62 -20.18 -10.62
N ASP A 8 2.74 -21.14 -10.87
CA ASP A 8 1.33 -20.89 -11.19
C ASP A 8 0.48 -20.65 -9.91
N SER A 9 1.11 -20.68 -8.74
CA SER A 9 0.49 -20.40 -7.45
C SER A 9 1.17 -19.23 -6.72
N HIS A 10 0.46 -18.65 -5.76
CA HIS A 10 1.04 -17.68 -4.84
C HIS A 10 2.13 -18.31 -3.99
N ARG A 11 3.14 -17.51 -3.66
CA ARG A 11 4.27 -17.96 -2.84
C ARG A 11 4.48 -17.03 -1.65
N ILE A 12 4.43 -17.59 -0.46
CA ILE A 12 4.87 -16.89 0.74
C ILE A 12 6.39 -16.99 0.81
N TYR A 13 7.08 -15.88 1.00
CA TYR A 13 8.53 -15.87 1.20
C TYR A 13 8.89 -15.12 2.48
N GLY A 14 10.19 -15.14 2.86
CA GLY A 14 10.62 -14.53 4.12
C GLY A 14 10.03 -15.21 5.36
N THR A 15 9.75 -16.51 5.27
CA THR A 15 9.11 -17.32 6.33
C THR A 15 9.89 -17.38 7.64
N THR A 16 11.15 -16.94 7.65
CA THR A 16 11.94 -16.75 8.87
C THR A 16 11.55 -15.51 9.67
N LEU A 17 10.62 -14.66 9.16
CA LEU A 17 10.19 -13.41 9.75
C LEU A 17 11.35 -12.43 10.04
N LYS A 18 12.42 -12.49 9.23
CA LYS A 18 13.60 -11.61 9.30
C LYS A 18 13.78 -10.78 8.04
N HIS A 19 12.66 -10.24 7.53
CA HIS A 19 12.72 -9.43 6.30
C HIS A 19 13.49 -8.12 6.52
N LYS A 20 14.26 -7.69 5.52
CA LYS A 20 15.09 -6.47 5.58
C LYS A 20 14.30 -5.18 5.85
N HIS A 21 13.01 -5.13 5.52
CA HIS A 21 12.15 -3.96 5.77
C HIS A 21 11.65 -3.86 7.21
N LEU A 22 11.75 -4.89 8.04
CA LEU A 22 11.27 -4.83 9.42
C LEU A 22 11.93 -3.74 10.26
N PRO A 23 13.28 -3.56 10.23
CA PRO A 23 13.91 -2.44 10.94
C PRO A 23 13.45 -1.07 10.44
N GLU A 24 13.24 -0.94 9.13
CA GLU A 24 12.74 0.28 8.51
C GLU A 24 11.31 0.60 8.98
N MET A 25 10.40 -0.39 8.96
CA MET A 25 9.03 -0.24 9.48
C MET A 25 9.02 0.21 10.94
N VAL A 26 9.83 -0.42 11.79
CA VAL A 26 9.95 -0.05 13.20
C VAL A 26 10.43 1.40 13.34
N HIS A 27 11.47 1.78 12.62
CA HIS A 27 12.06 3.12 12.71
C HIS A 27 11.11 4.21 12.20
N VAL A 28 10.57 4.03 10.99
CA VAL A 28 9.73 5.04 10.34
C VAL A 28 8.37 5.21 11.03
N CYS A 29 7.77 4.09 11.48
CA CYS A 29 6.47 4.11 12.14
C CYS A 29 6.56 4.28 13.67
N GLY A 30 7.75 4.37 14.26
CA GLY A 30 7.93 4.50 15.70
C GLY A 30 7.38 3.32 16.50
N LEU A 31 7.41 2.11 15.93
CA LEU A 31 6.84 0.93 16.56
C LEU A 31 7.72 0.45 17.71
N GLN A 32 7.09 0.06 18.83
CA GLN A 32 7.79 -0.55 19.96
C GLN A 32 8.16 -2.03 19.68
N GLU A 33 7.33 -2.72 18.90
CA GLU A 33 7.52 -4.10 18.52
C GLU A 33 7.56 -4.26 17.00
N LYS A 34 8.32 -5.26 16.53
CA LYS A 34 8.38 -5.58 15.10
C LYS A 34 7.02 -6.12 14.64
N PRO A 35 6.47 -5.61 13.54
CA PRO A 35 5.22 -6.15 13.00
C PRO A 35 5.45 -7.56 12.44
N VAL A 36 4.40 -8.37 12.42
CA VAL A 36 4.40 -9.62 11.66
C VAL A 36 4.23 -9.26 10.18
N PHE A 37 5.28 -9.51 9.40
CA PHE A 37 5.31 -9.19 7.98
C PHE A 37 5.42 -10.48 7.15
N VAL A 38 4.40 -10.71 6.32
CA VAL A 38 4.26 -11.93 5.50
C VAL A 38 4.15 -11.52 4.03
N PRO A 39 5.27 -11.39 3.31
CA PRO A 39 5.24 -11.05 1.90
C PRO A 39 4.78 -12.24 1.04
N ILE A 40 3.94 -11.94 0.05
CA ILE A 40 3.36 -12.91 -0.88
C ILE A 40 3.70 -12.48 -2.30
N LEU A 41 4.21 -13.41 -3.10
CA LEU A 41 4.43 -13.22 -4.52
C LEU A 41 3.27 -13.82 -5.31
N GLY A 42 2.66 -13.02 -6.18
CA GLY A 42 1.69 -13.45 -7.17
C GLY A 42 2.33 -13.62 -8.54
N ASP A 43 1.61 -14.31 -9.43
CA ASP A 43 2.05 -14.54 -10.79
C ASP A 43 1.52 -13.45 -11.75
N TYR A 44 1.99 -12.23 -11.55
CA TYR A 44 1.74 -11.08 -12.41
C TYR A 44 2.98 -10.18 -12.48
N TYR A 45 3.11 -9.45 -13.57
CA TYR A 45 4.33 -8.69 -13.87
C TYR A 45 4.59 -7.55 -12.88
N LYS A 46 3.55 -6.77 -12.55
CA LYS A 46 3.65 -5.59 -11.68
C LYS A 46 2.33 -5.30 -10.98
N GLY A 47 2.44 -4.56 -9.89
CA GLY A 47 1.36 -4.25 -8.96
C GLY A 47 1.66 -4.78 -7.57
N MET A 48 1.17 -4.08 -6.55
CA MET A 48 1.33 -4.46 -5.15
C MET A 48 0.15 -3.96 -4.33
N ALA A 49 -0.31 -4.82 -3.42
CA ALA A 49 -1.23 -4.47 -2.36
C ALA A 49 -0.52 -4.71 -1.02
N SER A 50 -0.38 -3.65 -0.22
CA SER A 50 0.15 -3.73 1.14
C SER A 50 -0.98 -3.48 2.13
N THR A 51 -1.38 -4.52 2.87
CA THR A 51 -2.55 -4.45 3.75
C THR A 51 -2.14 -4.48 5.22
N ILE A 52 -2.68 -3.54 5.98
CA ILE A 52 -2.56 -3.45 7.44
C ILE A 52 -3.89 -3.86 8.03
N MET A 53 -3.88 -4.83 8.94
CA MET A 53 -5.05 -5.33 9.65
C MET A 53 -5.06 -4.75 11.05
N LEU A 54 -6.18 -4.12 11.45
CA LEU A 54 -6.30 -3.38 12.70
C LEU A 54 -7.48 -3.91 13.53
N HIS A 55 -7.26 -4.01 14.83
CA HIS A 55 -8.32 -4.07 15.83
C HIS A 55 -8.60 -2.66 16.33
N ASN A 56 -9.77 -2.11 16.04
CA ASN A 56 -10.12 -0.73 16.33
C ASN A 56 -10.06 -0.41 17.83
N SER A 57 -10.41 -1.38 18.67
CA SER A 57 -10.32 -1.27 20.14
C SER A 57 -8.90 -1.05 20.69
N ARG A 58 -7.86 -1.31 19.87
CA ARG A 58 -6.46 -1.08 20.24
C ARG A 58 -5.91 0.26 19.79
N LEU A 59 -6.71 1.00 19.03
CA LEU A 59 -6.34 2.33 18.55
C LEU A 59 -6.80 3.41 19.54
N PRO A 60 -6.05 4.51 19.69
CA PRO A 60 -6.48 5.64 20.49
C PRO A 60 -7.84 6.17 20.02
N GLY A 61 -8.78 6.35 20.93
CA GLY A 61 -10.14 6.79 20.61
C GLY A 61 -11.06 5.74 20.01
N GLN A 62 -10.56 4.52 19.77
CA GLN A 62 -11.32 3.40 19.22
C GLN A 62 -12.15 3.76 17.97
N PRO A 63 -11.50 4.32 16.92
CA PRO A 63 -12.19 4.79 15.73
C PRO A 63 -12.83 3.63 14.96
N THR A 64 -13.96 3.90 14.31
CA THR A 64 -14.53 2.97 13.32
C THR A 64 -13.70 2.95 12.03
N ALA A 65 -13.93 1.97 11.16
CA ALA A 65 -13.31 1.95 9.83
C ALA A 65 -13.66 3.21 9.01
N GLN A 66 -14.87 3.74 9.18
CA GLN A 66 -15.31 4.96 8.51
C GLN A 66 -14.58 6.20 9.04
N ASP A 67 -14.30 6.28 10.33
CA ASP A 67 -13.49 7.37 10.93
C ASP A 67 -12.06 7.34 10.39
N ILE A 68 -11.46 6.16 10.31
CA ILE A 68 -10.11 5.97 9.73
C ILE A 68 -10.09 6.41 8.26
N HIS A 69 -11.11 6.02 7.49
CA HIS A 69 -11.26 6.45 6.10
C HIS A 69 -11.36 7.98 5.99
N ALA A 70 -12.19 8.60 6.80
CA ALA A 70 -12.40 10.05 6.81
C ALA A 70 -11.10 10.80 7.13
N GLU A 71 -10.34 10.33 8.12
CA GLU A 71 -9.06 10.94 8.49
C GLU A 71 -8.01 10.80 7.38
N LEU A 72 -7.88 9.63 6.76
CA LEU A 72 -6.97 9.44 5.64
C LEU A 72 -7.36 10.29 4.43
N THR A 73 -8.65 10.39 4.13
CA THR A 73 -9.16 11.23 3.03
C THR A 73 -8.81 12.70 3.26
N LYS A 74 -9.03 13.18 4.48
CA LYS A 74 -8.68 14.55 4.88
C LYS A 74 -7.17 14.80 4.83
N TYR A 75 -6.37 13.84 5.31
CA TYR A 75 -4.91 13.97 5.34
C TYR A 75 -4.30 14.07 3.93
N TYR A 76 -4.84 13.30 2.98
CA TYR A 76 -4.36 13.29 1.59
C TYR A 76 -5.17 14.22 0.65
N GLU A 77 -6.04 15.08 1.20
CA GLU A 77 -6.79 16.05 0.41
C GLU A 77 -5.84 16.95 -0.40
N GLY A 78 -6.13 17.11 -1.69
CA GLY A 78 -5.31 17.90 -2.61
C GLY A 78 -4.02 17.22 -3.09
N GLN A 79 -3.67 16.03 -2.58
CA GLN A 79 -2.51 15.28 -3.08
C GLN A 79 -2.81 14.66 -4.45
N LYS A 80 -1.84 14.77 -5.38
CA LYS A 80 -1.99 14.26 -6.76
C LYS A 80 -1.64 12.79 -6.89
N LEU A 81 -0.65 12.33 -6.12
CA LEU A 81 -0.04 11.01 -6.24
C LEU A 81 -0.45 10.03 -5.14
N VAL A 82 -1.27 10.46 -4.18
CA VAL A 82 -1.89 9.58 -3.17
C VAL A 82 -3.37 9.94 -3.06
N ARG A 83 -4.23 8.95 -3.20
CA ARG A 83 -5.69 9.11 -3.16
C ARG A 83 -6.32 8.07 -2.25
N THR A 84 -7.41 8.44 -1.61
CA THR A 84 -8.27 7.50 -0.88
C THR A 84 -9.44 7.10 -1.77
N ALA A 85 -9.67 5.80 -1.94
CA ALA A 85 -10.85 5.27 -2.62
C ALA A 85 -12.13 5.57 -1.80
N PRO A 86 -13.33 5.52 -2.38
CA PRO A 86 -14.58 5.54 -1.62
C PRO A 86 -14.57 4.48 -0.52
N PHE A 87 -15.21 4.78 0.62
CA PHE A 87 -15.27 3.85 1.76
C PHE A 87 -15.87 2.51 1.36
N GLY A 88 -15.23 1.42 1.76
CA GLY A 88 -15.66 0.06 1.43
C GLY A 88 -15.21 -0.44 0.05
N GLY A 89 -14.73 0.48 -0.81
CA GLY A 89 -14.39 0.15 -2.20
C GLY A 89 -15.61 -0.03 -3.09
N GLU A 90 -15.39 -0.27 -4.38
CA GLU A 90 -16.46 -0.52 -5.36
C GLU A 90 -16.83 -2.01 -5.44
N GLU A 91 -15.89 -2.88 -5.10
CA GLU A 91 -16.05 -4.33 -5.13
C GLU A 91 -15.53 -4.97 -3.82
N PRO A 92 -16.04 -6.15 -3.41
CA PRO A 92 -15.57 -6.84 -2.21
C PRO A 92 -14.18 -7.50 -2.41
N VAL A 93 -13.47 -7.19 -3.49
CA VAL A 93 -12.18 -7.78 -3.85
C VAL A 93 -11.19 -6.69 -4.25
N ILE A 94 -9.97 -6.77 -3.72
CA ILE A 94 -8.87 -5.87 -4.10
C ILE A 94 -7.88 -6.67 -4.96
N TYR A 95 -7.67 -6.22 -6.18
CA TYR A 95 -6.71 -6.81 -7.10
C TYR A 95 -5.36 -6.09 -6.98
N SER A 96 -4.29 -6.82 -6.66
CA SER A 96 -2.96 -6.23 -6.51
C SER A 96 -2.44 -5.53 -7.76
N SER A 97 -2.95 -5.87 -8.93
CA SER A 97 -2.60 -5.23 -10.20
C SER A 97 -3.46 -4.00 -10.55
N GLY A 98 -4.40 -3.60 -9.69
CA GLY A 98 -5.36 -2.52 -9.98
C GLY A 98 -4.72 -1.16 -10.29
N MET A 99 -3.52 -0.90 -9.76
CA MET A 99 -2.75 0.31 -10.04
C MET A 99 -1.51 0.05 -10.92
N ALA A 100 -1.47 -1.08 -11.62
CA ALA A 100 -0.35 -1.41 -12.49
C ALA A 100 -0.22 -0.40 -13.65
N GLY A 101 0.95 0.19 -13.83
CA GLY A 101 1.22 1.21 -14.84
C GLY A 101 1.02 2.66 -14.36
N HIS A 102 0.59 2.86 -13.11
CA HIS A 102 0.43 4.19 -12.53
C HIS A 102 1.58 4.52 -11.57
N ASP A 103 1.95 5.79 -11.51
CA ASP A 103 2.93 6.34 -10.58
C ASP A 103 2.26 6.95 -9.33
N SER A 104 0.97 6.67 -9.16
CA SER A 104 0.17 7.06 -8.00
C SER A 104 -0.14 5.86 -7.10
N LEU A 105 -0.62 6.15 -5.88
CA LEU A 105 -1.02 5.18 -4.87
C LEU A 105 -2.47 5.41 -4.47
N GLN A 106 -3.23 4.34 -4.34
CA GLN A 106 -4.59 4.36 -3.84
C GLN A 106 -4.65 3.70 -2.45
N LEU A 107 -5.23 4.41 -1.48
CA LEU A 107 -5.59 3.86 -0.18
C LEU A 107 -7.03 3.37 -0.22
N ILE A 108 -7.23 2.12 0.20
CA ILE A 108 -8.54 1.49 0.31
C ILE A 108 -8.76 1.13 1.78
N VAL A 109 -9.84 1.61 2.37
CA VAL A 109 -10.21 1.31 3.75
C VAL A 109 -11.51 0.53 3.75
N CYS A 110 -11.49 -0.66 4.34
CA CYS A 110 -12.66 -1.51 4.51
C CYS A 110 -12.76 -1.97 5.96
N GLY A 111 -13.95 -2.30 6.41
CA GLY A 111 -14.16 -2.81 7.78
C GLY A 111 -15.47 -2.31 8.38
N HIS A 112 -15.54 -2.40 9.69
CA HIS A 112 -16.70 -2.05 10.51
C HIS A 112 -16.25 -1.43 11.85
N GLU A 113 -17.12 -1.39 12.87
CA GLU A 113 -16.81 -0.75 14.15
C GLU A 113 -15.64 -1.40 14.91
N GLU A 114 -15.42 -2.71 14.73
CA GLU A 114 -14.44 -3.47 15.53
C GLU A 114 -13.13 -3.71 14.80
N GLN A 115 -13.16 -3.83 13.47
CA GLN A 115 -12.00 -4.22 12.66
C GLN A 115 -11.91 -3.41 11.38
N THR A 116 -10.69 -3.04 11.04
CA THR A 116 -10.37 -2.28 9.84
C THR A 116 -9.21 -2.93 9.09
N ILE A 117 -9.29 -2.93 7.77
CA ILE A 117 -8.15 -3.12 6.90
C ILE A 117 -7.85 -1.83 6.14
N VAL A 118 -6.59 -1.45 6.09
CA VAL A 118 -6.09 -0.35 5.24
C VAL A 118 -5.15 -0.96 4.23
N THR A 119 -5.50 -0.85 2.96
CA THR A 119 -4.69 -1.38 1.86
C THR A 119 -4.12 -0.23 1.03
N ALA A 120 -2.80 -0.18 0.92
CA ALA A 120 -2.11 0.65 -0.05
C ALA A 120 -1.93 -0.15 -1.34
N LEU A 121 -2.54 0.33 -2.43
CA LEU A 121 -2.50 -0.28 -3.76
C LEU A 121 -1.67 0.58 -4.68
N PHE A 122 -0.64 0.02 -5.30
CA PHE A 122 0.30 0.77 -6.16
C PHE A 122 1.09 -0.15 -7.10
N ASP A 123 1.71 0.44 -8.11
CA ASP A 123 2.68 -0.26 -8.95
C ASP A 123 4.04 -0.30 -8.25
N ASN A 124 4.54 -1.51 -7.96
CA ASN A 124 5.83 -1.71 -7.29
C ASN A 124 7.04 -1.27 -8.13
N LEU A 125 6.91 -1.15 -9.44
CA LEU A 125 7.95 -0.65 -10.36
C LEU A 125 7.78 0.84 -10.68
N GLY A 126 6.54 1.35 -10.65
CA GLY A 126 6.18 2.76 -10.80
C GLY A 126 6.30 3.52 -9.47
N LYS A 127 5.16 3.76 -8.79
CA LYS A 127 5.11 4.48 -7.50
C LYS A 127 6.02 3.87 -6.44
N GLY A 128 6.21 2.56 -6.46
CA GLY A 128 7.09 1.85 -5.51
C GLY A 128 8.59 1.95 -5.83
N ALA A 129 8.99 2.48 -6.99
CA ALA A 129 10.39 2.55 -7.42
C ALA A 129 10.67 3.78 -8.29
N SER A 130 10.64 3.63 -9.64
CA SER A 130 11.05 4.70 -10.57
C SER A 130 10.14 5.94 -10.50
N GLY A 131 8.84 5.75 -10.34
CA GLY A 131 7.89 6.87 -10.23
C GLY A 131 8.16 7.73 -8.99
N ALA A 132 8.45 7.12 -7.84
CA ALA A 132 8.84 7.87 -6.65
C ALA A 132 10.18 8.59 -6.82
N ALA A 133 11.14 8.01 -7.54
CA ALA A 133 12.41 8.66 -7.83
C ALA A 133 12.22 9.90 -8.71
N VAL A 134 11.39 9.82 -9.75
CA VAL A 134 11.05 10.95 -10.62
C VAL A 134 10.28 12.02 -9.84
N GLN A 135 9.31 11.64 -9.00
CA GLN A 135 8.61 12.57 -8.11
C GLN A 135 9.57 13.36 -7.24
N ASN A 136 10.50 12.68 -6.56
CA ASN A 136 11.49 13.33 -5.70
C ASN A 136 12.42 14.24 -6.50
N MET A 137 12.86 13.81 -7.68
CA MET A 137 13.68 14.64 -8.58
C MET A 137 12.92 15.92 -9.00
N ASN A 138 11.66 15.82 -9.37
CA ASN A 138 10.83 16.96 -9.73
C ASN A 138 10.77 17.98 -8.59
N LEU A 139 10.49 17.52 -7.37
CA LEU A 139 10.44 18.38 -6.18
C LEU A 139 11.79 19.05 -5.90
N MET A 140 12.90 18.31 -5.99
CA MET A 140 14.25 18.85 -5.75
C MET A 140 14.66 19.89 -6.79
N LEU A 141 14.21 19.75 -8.03
CA LEU A 141 14.54 20.66 -9.13
C LEU A 141 13.52 21.79 -9.32
N GLY A 142 12.46 21.83 -8.50
CA GLY A 142 11.41 22.85 -8.59
C GLY A 142 10.46 22.69 -9.79
N PHE A 143 10.38 21.48 -10.36
CA PHE A 143 9.39 21.13 -11.36
C PHE A 143 8.04 20.81 -10.72
N GLU A 144 7.00 20.83 -11.55
CA GLU A 144 5.70 20.28 -11.15
C GLU A 144 5.87 18.81 -10.74
N GLU A 145 5.36 18.45 -9.57
CA GLU A 145 5.55 17.13 -8.92
C GLU A 145 5.26 15.93 -9.84
N THR A 146 4.27 16.09 -10.71
CA THR A 146 3.75 15.02 -11.59
C THR A 146 4.39 15.00 -12.98
N THR A 147 5.37 15.84 -13.25
CA THR A 147 6.02 15.93 -14.57
C THR A 147 6.63 14.58 -14.96
N GLY A 148 6.18 14.04 -16.10
CA GLY A 148 6.67 12.76 -16.62
C GLY A 148 6.14 11.52 -15.93
N LEU A 149 5.16 11.66 -15.01
CA LEU A 149 4.52 10.56 -14.29
C LEU A 149 3.14 10.24 -14.90
N THR A 150 2.74 8.97 -14.81
CA THR A 150 1.40 8.47 -15.14
C THR A 150 0.57 8.40 -13.87
N ILE A 151 -0.54 9.15 -13.79
CA ILE A 151 -1.39 9.26 -12.59
C ILE A 151 -2.64 8.42 -12.73
#